data_4a91e592b38d04b56bbe325ac61d4650
#
_entry.id   4a91e592b38d04b56bbe325ac61d4650
#
_cell.length_a   1.000
_cell.length_b   1.000
_cell.length_c   1.000
_cell.angle_alpha   90.00
_cell.angle_beta   90.00
_cell.angle_gamma   90.00
#
_symmetry.space_group_name_H-M   'P 1'
#
loop_
_entity.id
_entity.type
_entity.pdbx_description
1 polymer ?
#
loop_
_entity_poly.entity_id
_entity_poly.type
_entity_poly.pdbx_seq_one_letter_code
_entity_poly.pdbx_strand_id
1 'polypeptide(L)'
;MEHDPSRVLLRYRQVQDMEVAAFIAAMLAFGRRDLFLPKVEFLLELADRGGGPANWLVSGLHRQTFPPTTVAPQDKFYRFYSYQDIHTLLCRMESLLRESGSLGEFFCRSYREHCASCSGTEGGETHLSELMGAAFADCKIVP
;
A
#
# COMPACT_ATOMS: atom_id res chain seq x y z
N MET A 1 -10.39 -19.80 11.44
CA MET A 1 -9.05 -19.46 10.90
C MET A 1 -9.01 -19.20 9.39
N GLU A 2 -10.10 -19.35 8.66
CA GLU A 2 -10.10 -19.12 7.19
C GLU A 2 -10.09 -17.66 6.73
N HIS A 3 -10.27 -16.70 7.63
CA HIS A 3 -10.45 -15.28 7.28
C HIS A 3 -9.42 -14.35 7.94
N ASP A 4 -8.18 -14.83 8.15
CA ASP A 4 -7.12 -13.98 8.66
C ASP A 4 -6.49 -13.18 7.50
N PRO A 5 -6.49 -11.83 7.54
CA PRO A 5 -5.85 -10.99 6.54
C PRO A 5 -4.36 -11.30 6.32
N SER A 6 -3.67 -11.82 7.36
CA SER A 6 -2.26 -12.19 7.28
C SER A 6 -1.99 -13.35 6.32
N ARG A 7 -2.99 -14.19 6.01
CA ARG A 7 -2.83 -15.28 5.03
C ARG A 7 -2.47 -14.79 3.64
N VAL A 8 -2.89 -13.58 3.31
CA VAL A 8 -2.57 -12.96 2.02
C VAL A 8 -1.07 -12.79 1.87
N LEU A 9 -0.35 -12.55 2.98
CA LEU A 9 1.09 -12.37 3.00
C LEU A 9 1.85 -13.69 2.81
N LEU A 10 1.30 -14.80 3.30
CA LEU A 10 1.91 -16.13 3.19
C LEU A 10 1.97 -16.66 1.75
N ARG A 11 1.30 -15.99 0.82
CA ARG A 11 1.32 -16.26 -0.61
C ARG A 11 2.68 -15.95 -1.24
N TYR A 12 3.41 -14.98 -0.67
CA TYR A 12 4.63 -14.43 -1.24
C TYR A 12 5.88 -14.92 -0.50
N ARG A 13 6.98 -15.09 -1.24
CA ARG A 13 8.29 -15.46 -0.70
C ARG A 13 9.29 -14.30 -0.75
N GLN A 14 9.11 -13.38 -1.68
CA GLN A 14 9.94 -12.19 -1.80
C GLN A 14 9.49 -11.15 -0.78
N VAL A 15 10.44 -10.55 -0.06
CA VAL A 15 10.17 -9.57 0.98
C VAL A 15 9.42 -8.36 0.44
N GLN A 16 9.82 -7.84 -0.72
CA GLN A 16 9.17 -6.72 -1.36
C GLN A 16 7.69 -6.99 -1.71
N ASP A 17 7.40 -8.21 -2.18
CA ASP A 17 6.03 -8.61 -2.49
C ASP A 17 5.18 -8.71 -1.21
N MET A 18 5.75 -9.26 -0.14
CA MET A 18 5.08 -9.32 1.17
C MET A 18 4.81 -7.92 1.73
N GLU A 19 5.77 -7.01 1.63
CA GLU A 19 5.61 -5.61 2.10
C GLU A 19 4.51 -4.88 1.34
N VAL A 20 4.48 -4.99 0.02
CA VAL A 20 3.45 -4.38 -0.83
C VAL A 20 2.08 -4.96 -0.51
N ALA A 21 1.96 -6.29 -0.44
CA ALA A 21 0.71 -6.96 -0.10
C ALA A 21 0.22 -6.60 1.30
N ALA A 22 1.13 -6.55 2.28
CA ALA A 22 0.83 -6.12 3.66
C ALA A 22 0.30 -4.69 3.70
N PHE A 23 0.95 -3.79 2.98
CA PHE A 23 0.57 -2.39 2.94
C PHE A 23 -0.82 -2.20 2.31
N ILE A 24 -1.09 -2.84 1.16
CA ILE A 24 -2.42 -2.81 0.53
C ILE A 24 -3.49 -3.37 1.48
N ALA A 25 -3.21 -4.51 2.11
CA ALA A 25 -4.13 -5.13 3.06
C ALA A 25 -4.41 -4.21 4.26
N ALA A 26 -3.37 -3.58 4.83
CA ALA A 26 -3.51 -2.66 5.96
C ALA A 26 -4.35 -1.43 5.60
N MET A 27 -4.12 -0.83 4.43
CA MET A 27 -4.86 0.36 3.98
C MET A 27 -6.34 0.09 3.75
N LEU A 28 -6.71 -1.13 3.39
CA LEU A 28 -8.10 -1.53 3.17
C LEU A 28 -8.74 -2.21 4.38
N ALA A 29 -7.97 -2.56 5.42
CA ALA A 29 -8.40 -3.36 6.56
C ALA A 29 -9.27 -2.58 7.56
N PHE A 30 -10.29 -1.86 7.08
CA PHE A 30 -11.25 -1.25 7.97
C PHE A 30 -12.69 -1.67 7.62
N GLY A 31 -13.50 -1.86 8.67
CA GLY A 31 -14.84 -2.39 8.54
C GLY A 31 -14.87 -3.92 8.61
N ARG A 32 -15.86 -4.51 7.97
CA ARG A 32 -16.07 -5.96 8.01
C ARG A 32 -15.11 -6.69 7.08
N ARG A 33 -14.53 -7.78 7.57
CA ARG A 33 -13.56 -8.61 6.82
C ARG A 33 -14.11 -9.15 5.51
N ASP A 34 -15.33 -9.63 5.53
CA ASP A 34 -16.04 -10.16 4.36
C ASP A 34 -16.23 -9.12 3.24
N LEU A 35 -16.09 -7.83 3.54
CA LEU A 35 -16.20 -6.74 2.59
C LEU A 35 -14.84 -6.27 2.04
N PHE A 36 -13.80 -6.20 2.87
CA PHE A 36 -12.52 -5.71 2.40
C PHE A 36 -11.61 -6.80 1.81
N LEU A 37 -11.65 -8.03 2.35
CA LEU A 37 -10.81 -9.11 1.83
C LEU A 37 -10.98 -9.36 0.33
N PRO A 38 -12.19 -9.42 -0.23
CA PRO A 38 -12.36 -9.55 -1.68
C PRO A 38 -11.74 -8.40 -2.48
N LYS A 39 -11.66 -7.20 -1.90
CA LYS A 39 -11.03 -6.04 -2.54
C LYS A 39 -9.50 -6.15 -2.52
N VAL A 40 -8.93 -6.61 -1.41
CA VAL A 40 -7.50 -6.93 -1.32
C VAL A 40 -7.14 -8.04 -2.30
N GLU A 41 -7.89 -9.14 -2.29
CA GLU A 41 -7.66 -10.28 -3.20
C GLU A 41 -7.72 -9.84 -4.67
N PHE A 42 -8.70 -9.03 -5.05
CA PHE A 42 -8.80 -8.48 -6.40
C PHE A 42 -7.54 -7.72 -6.84
N LEU A 43 -7.00 -6.85 -5.99
CA LEU A 43 -5.77 -6.10 -6.29
C LEU A 43 -4.56 -7.04 -6.39
N LEU A 44 -4.47 -8.02 -5.49
CA LEU A 44 -3.36 -8.97 -5.49
C LEU A 44 -3.42 -9.96 -6.66
N GLU A 45 -4.60 -10.34 -7.12
CA GLU A 45 -4.74 -11.13 -8.35
C GLU A 45 -4.23 -10.38 -9.60
N LEU A 46 -4.50 -9.07 -9.68
CA LEU A 46 -3.94 -8.24 -10.75
C LEU A 46 -2.41 -8.17 -10.63
N ALA A 47 -1.90 -8.02 -9.43
CA ALA A 47 -0.49 -7.97 -9.14
C ALA A 47 0.22 -9.30 -9.47
N ASP A 48 -0.39 -10.44 -9.13
CA ASP A 48 0.12 -11.78 -9.43
C ASP A 48 0.25 -12.02 -10.95
N ARG A 49 -0.72 -11.55 -11.73
CA ARG A 49 -0.65 -11.56 -13.20
C ARG A 49 0.47 -10.68 -13.74
N GLY A 50 0.87 -9.66 -13.00
CA GLY A 50 1.98 -8.75 -13.32
C GLY A 50 3.35 -9.24 -12.82
N GLY A 51 3.45 -10.48 -12.35
CA GLY A 51 4.71 -11.06 -11.87
C GLY A 51 5.01 -10.78 -10.41
N GLY A 52 4.01 -10.50 -9.61
CA GLY A 52 4.08 -10.21 -8.18
C GLY A 52 3.84 -8.73 -7.85
N PRO A 53 3.44 -8.44 -6.61
CA PRO A 53 3.07 -7.08 -6.17
C PRO A 53 4.13 -6.02 -6.42
N ALA A 54 5.37 -6.27 -6.06
CA ALA A 54 6.46 -5.32 -6.26
C ALA A 54 6.74 -5.08 -7.74
N ASN A 55 6.83 -6.15 -8.54
CA ASN A 55 7.06 -6.04 -9.98
C ASN A 55 5.90 -5.34 -10.69
N TRP A 56 4.66 -5.65 -10.34
CA TRP A 56 3.46 -5.02 -10.89
C TRP A 56 3.48 -3.50 -10.72
N LEU A 57 3.96 -3.02 -9.56
CA LEU A 57 4.12 -1.60 -9.30
C LEU A 57 5.32 -1.02 -10.06
N VAL A 58 6.52 -1.57 -9.86
CA VAL A 58 7.77 -1.00 -10.40
C VAL A 58 7.81 -1.01 -11.93
N SER A 59 7.22 -2.02 -12.58
CA SER A 59 7.09 -2.06 -14.04
C SER A 59 6.08 -1.08 -14.62
N GLY A 60 5.21 -0.50 -13.78
CA GLY A 60 4.11 0.37 -14.20
C GLY A 60 2.88 -0.38 -14.75
N LEU A 61 2.87 -1.72 -14.68
CA LEU A 61 1.74 -2.54 -15.16
C LEU A 61 0.43 -2.22 -14.42
N HIS A 62 0.50 -1.78 -13.16
CA HIS A 62 -0.66 -1.34 -12.40
C HIS A 62 -1.43 -0.22 -13.11
N ARG A 63 -0.75 0.68 -13.82
CA ARG A 63 -1.39 1.79 -14.57
C ARG A 63 -2.18 1.33 -15.78
N GLN A 64 -1.86 0.15 -16.31
CA GLN A 64 -2.53 -0.43 -17.48
C GLN A 64 -3.66 -1.38 -17.07
N THR A 65 -3.56 -2.00 -15.91
CA THR A 65 -4.48 -3.02 -15.42
C THR A 65 -5.47 -2.52 -14.38
N PHE A 66 -5.20 -1.36 -13.77
CA PHE A 66 -6.05 -0.75 -12.75
C PHE A 66 -6.12 0.78 -12.90
N PRO A 67 -7.29 1.42 -12.85
CA PRO A 67 -8.61 0.77 -12.75
C PRO A 67 -9.01 0.04 -14.04
N PRO A 68 -9.93 -0.94 -13.95
CA PRO A 68 -10.48 -1.55 -15.17
C PRO A 68 -11.12 -0.51 -16.07
N THR A 69 -11.00 -0.69 -17.40
CA THR A 69 -11.56 0.24 -18.38
C THR A 69 -13.10 0.32 -18.37
N THR A 70 -13.74 -0.63 -17.67
CA THR A 70 -15.19 -0.72 -17.54
C THR A 70 -15.78 0.17 -16.43
N VAL A 71 -14.93 0.82 -15.62
CA VAL A 71 -15.36 1.66 -14.50
C VAL A 71 -14.84 3.09 -14.66
N ALA A 72 -15.60 4.07 -14.17
CA ALA A 72 -15.13 5.44 -14.12
C ALA A 72 -14.18 5.62 -12.91
N PRO A 73 -13.13 6.46 -13.02
CA PRO A 73 -12.17 6.66 -11.93
C PRO A 73 -12.80 7.09 -10.60
N GLN A 74 -13.89 7.87 -10.67
CA GLN A 74 -14.64 8.35 -9.52
C GLN A 74 -15.62 7.32 -8.95
N ASP A 75 -15.83 6.18 -9.62
CA ASP A 75 -16.69 5.11 -9.11
C ASP A 75 -16.13 4.56 -7.80
N LYS A 76 -17.03 4.11 -6.95
CA LYS A 76 -16.66 3.59 -5.65
C LYS A 76 -15.99 2.23 -5.75
N PHE A 77 -14.75 2.15 -5.27
CA PHE A 77 -14.04 0.89 -5.12
C PHE A 77 -14.39 0.18 -3.82
N TYR A 78 -14.24 0.87 -2.70
CA TYR A 78 -14.55 0.34 -1.37
C TYR A 78 -14.89 1.45 -0.38
N ARG A 79 -16.05 1.38 0.22
CA ARG A 79 -16.57 2.34 1.22
C ARG A 79 -16.43 3.80 0.76
N PHE A 80 -15.45 4.55 1.26
CA PHE A 80 -15.21 5.96 0.92
C PHE A 80 -14.22 6.16 -0.21
N TYR A 81 -13.54 5.09 -0.64
CA TYR A 81 -12.47 5.15 -1.64
C TYR A 81 -13.02 4.88 -3.03
N SER A 82 -12.68 5.76 -3.95
CA SER A 82 -12.91 5.58 -5.38
C SER A 82 -11.79 4.74 -6.01
N TYR A 83 -11.99 4.29 -7.25
CA TYR A 83 -10.92 3.68 -8.04
C TYR A 83 -9.74 4.63 -8.21
N GLN A 84 -10.01 5.95 -8.35
CA GLN A 84 -8.95 6.95 -8.43
C GLN A 84 -8.11 7.06 -7.16
N ASP A 85 -8.74 6.96 -6.00
CA ASP A 85 -8.01 7.00 -4.72
C ASP A 85 -7.05 5.81 -4.59
N ILE A 86 -7.50 4.60 -4.94
CA ILE A 86 -6.65 3.40 -4.96
C ILE A 86 -5.53 3.55 -5.99
N HIS A 87 -5.84 4.04 -7.19
CA HIS A 87 -4.84 4.26 -8.24
C HIS A 87 -3.75 5.23 -7.77
N THR A 88 -4.13 6.32 -7.12
CA THR A 88 -3.18 7.30 -6.55
C THR A 88 -2.29 6.65 -5.49
N LEU A 89 -2.86 5.81 -4.62
CA LEU A 89 -2.09 5.03 -3.63
C LEU A 89 -1.06 4.13 -4.32
N LEU A 90 -1.46 3.37 -5.32
CA LEU A 90 -0.56 2.47 -6.06
C LEU A 90 0.57 3.23 -6.76
N CYS A 91 0.27 4.37 -7.38
CA CYS A 91 1.28 5.23 -8.00
C CYS A 91 2.28 5.78 -6.97
N ARG A 92 1.82 6.12 -5.77
CA ARG A 92 2.71 6.57 -4.71
C ARG A 92 3.60 5.45 -4.20
N MET A 93 3.04 4.26 -4.00
CA MET A 93 3.82 3.07 -3.64
C MET A 93 4.88 2.74 -4.70
N GLU A 94 4.56 2.85 -6.00
CA GLU A 94 5.53 2.72 -7.09
C GLU A 94 6.71 3.68 -6.90
N SER A 95 6.43 4.96 -6.63
CA SER A 95 7.46 5.96 -6.44
C SER A 95 8.38 5.63 -5.27
N LEU A 96 7.83 5.20 -4.13
CA LEU A 96 8.59 4.80 -2.95
C LEU A 96 9.46 3.57 -3.20
N LEU A 97 8.93 2.56 -3.91
CA LEU A 97 9.68 1.37 -4.30
C LEU A 97 10.84 1.69 -5.24
N ARG A 98 10.63 2.57 -6.22
CA ARG A 98 11.68 2.99 -7.15
C ARG A 98 12.78 3.79 -6.44
N GLU A 99 12.41 4.60 -5.46
CA GLU A 99 13.35 5.41 -4.69
C GLU A 99 14.18 4.60 -3.72
N SER A 100 13.59 3.62 -3.06
CA SER A 100 14.18 2.94 -1.89
C SER A 100 14.43 1.44 -2.08
N GLY A 101 13.94 0.85 -3.16
CA GLY A 101 14.03 -0.58 -3.42
C GLY A 101 12.99 -1.44 -2.68
N SER A 102 12.56 -1.02 -1.49
CA SER A 102 11.45 -1.63 -0.75
C SER A 102 10.72 -0.60 0.11
N LEU A 103 9.47 -0.90 0.48
CA LEU A 103 8.72 -0.04 1.40
C LEU A 103 9.34 -0.06 2.80
N GLY A 104 9.78 -1.23 3.27
CA GLY A 104 10.45 -1.35 4.56
C GLY A 104 11.72 -0.52 4.64
N GLU A 105 12.55 -0.54 3.60
CA GLU A 105 13.78 0.29 3.55
C GLU A 105 13.43 1.78 3.54
N PHE A 106 12.41 2.19 2.80
CA PHE A 106 11.94 3.57 2.83
C PHE A 106 11.56 4.01 4.25
N PHE A 107 10.73 3.24 4.95
CA PHE A 107 10.29 3.59 6.31
C PHE A 107 11.43 3.53 7.32
N CYS A 108 12.31 2.53 7.24
CA CYS A 108 13.49 2.43 8.11
C CYS A 108 14.44 3.62 7.94
N ARG A 109 14.73 4.03 6.70
CA ARG A 109 15.58 5.18 6.41
C ARG A 109 14.94 6.46 6.93
N SER A 110 13.69 6.70 6.59
CA SER A 110 12.97 7.90 7.03
C SER A 110 12.89 8.01 8.55
N TYR A 111 12.67 6.88 9.24
CA TYR A 111 12.68 6.84 10.70
C TYR A 111 14.05 7.18 11.29
N ARG A 112 15.13 6.61 10.75
CA ARG A 112 16.50 6.90 11.21
C ARG A 112 16.89 8.36 11.00
N GLU A 113 16.58 8.94 9.85
CA GLU A 113 16.84 10.35 9.53
C GLU A 113 16.09 11.27 10.50
N HIS A 114 14.86 10.92 10.82
CA HIS A 114 14.06 11.69 11.75
C HIS A 114 14.56 11.57 13.19
N CYS A 115 14.89 10.36 13.66
CA CYS A 115 15.48 10.17 14.99
C CYS A 115 16.81 10.89 15.15
N ALA A 116 17.61 11.01 14.10
CA ALA A 116 18.87 11.75 14.12
C ALA A 116 18.65 13.27 14.22
N SER A 117 17.54 13.80 13.72
CA SER A 117 17.19 15.22 13.81
C SER A 117 16.50 15.62 15.12
N CYS A 118 15.93 14.65 15.85
CA CYS A 118 15.23 14.85 17.13
C CYS A 118 16.07 14.37 18.31
N SER A 119 17.13 15.08 18.64
CA SER A 119 17.82 14.90 19.91
C SER A 119 16.97 15.51 21.03
N GLY A 120 16.01 14.75 21.58
CA GLY A 120 15.48 15.03 22.90
C GLY A 120 13.98 15.18 23.12
N THR A 121 13.09 14.46 22.45
CA THR A 121 11.68 14.45 22.88
C THR A 121 11.02 13.07 22.71
N GLU A 122 10.36 12.62 23.75
CA GLU A 122 9.54 11.41 23.81
C GLU A 122 8.40 11.51 22.79
N GLY A 123 8.27 10.53 21.88
CA GLY A 123 7.13 10.49 20.98
C GLY A 123 7.28 9.59 19.74
N GLY A 124 7.60 8.30 19.93
CA GLY A 124 7.71 7.37 18.80
C GLY A 124 6.44 7.18 17.97
N GLU A 125 5.25 7.41 18.55
CA GLU A 125 3.96 7.25 17.84
C GLU A 125 3.64 8.45 16.93
N THR A 126 3.97 9.65 17.33
CA THR A 126 3.75 10.89 16.56
C THR A 126 4.55 10.86 15.26
N HIS A 127 5.70 10.25 15.26
CA HIS A 127 6.64 10.18 14.16
C HIS A 127 6.17 9.33 12.99
N LEU A 128 5.61 8.13 13.24
CA LEU A 128 5.14 7.25 12.17
C LEU A 128 3.97 7.91 11.43
N SER A 129 3.08 8.56 12.16
CA SER A 129 1.96 9.31 11.59
C SER A 129 2.44 10.46 10.69
N GLU A 130 3.43 11.23 11.12
CA GLU A 130 4.01 12.33 10.33
C GLU A 130 4.73 11.80 9.07
N LEU A 131 5.49 10.72 9.20
CA LEU A 131 6.17 10.09 8.06
C LEU A 131 5.17 9.53 7.03
N MET A 132 4.11 8.88 7.51
CA MET A 132 3.03 8.39 6.66
C MET A 132 2.31 9.55 5.97
N GLY A 133 1.97 10.61 6.71
CA GLY A 133 1.35 11.81 6.17
C GLY A 133 2.21 12.49 5.09
N ALA A 134 3.51 12.63 5.31
CA ALA A 134 4.42 13.21 4.35
C ALA A 134 4.61 12.31 3.10
N ALA A 135 4.79 11.01 3.31
CA ALA A 135 5.01 10.05 2.22
C ALA A 135 3.78 9.90 1.31
N PHE A 136 2.58 10.08 1.86
CA PHE A 136 1.31 9.85 1.16
C PHE A 136 0.39 11.08 1.17
N ALA A 137 0.97 12.29 1.15
CA ALA A 137 0.22 13.55 1.28
C ALA A 137 -0.92 13.71 0.24
N ASP A 138 -0.75 13.14 -0.95
CA ASP A 138 -1.74 13.20 -2.03
C ASP A 138 -2.77 12.05 -1.98
N CYS A 139 -2.63 11.13 -1.02
CA CYS A 139 -3.50 9.97 -0.89
C CYS A 139 -4.54 10.16 0.22
N LYS A 140 -5.82 10.12 -0.12
CA LYS A 140 -6.92 10.19 0.86
C LYS A 140 -7.05 8.96 1.74
N ILE A 141 -6.38 7.85 1.37
CA ILE A 141 -6.49 6.55 2.03
C ILE A 141 -5.61 6.47 3.27
N VAL A 142 -4.53 7.23 3.29
CA VAL A 142 -3.58 7.24 4.41
C VAL A 142 -4.02 8.34 5.37
N PRO A 143 -4.25 8.00 6.65
CA PRO A 143 -4.69 8.97 7.67
C PRO A 143 -3.61 9.98 8.04
#